data_76b34c08eba14eac045d02375ce42f6c
#
_entry.id   76b34c08eba14eac045d02375ce42f6c
#
_cell.length_a   1.000
_cell.length_b   1.000
_cell.length_c   1.000
_cell.angle_alpha   90.00
_cell.angle_beta   90.00
_cell.angle_gamma   90.00
#
_symmetry.space_group_name_H-M   'P 1'
#
loop_
_entity.id
_entity.type
_entity.pdbx_description
1 polymer ?
#
loop_
_entity_poly.entity_id
_entity_poly.type
_entity_poly.pdbx_seq_one_letter_code
_entity_poly.pdbx_strand_id
1 'polypeptide(L)' 'MHKYLLEYLFNGEPRTHLFELKQAQLPLHEAAMHLLQLHFGDGENSLIMPTADATPEQILEQAERVGLTRIKVADQSS' A
#
# COMPACT_ATOMS: atom_id res chain seq x y z
N MET A 1 -15.00 4.92 11.50
CA MET A 1 -13.80 4.51 10.76
C MET A 1 -13.42 5.53 9.72
N HIS A 2 -12.16 5.63 9.42
CA HIS A 2 -11.67 6.54 8.39
C HIS A 2 -11.58 5.82 7.05
N LYS A 3 -11.98 6.50 5.99
CA LYS A 3 -11.92 5.95 4.65
C LYS A 3 -10.78 6.62 3.88
N TYR A 4 -9.94 5.81 3.26
CA TYR A 4 -8.81 6.29 2.48
C TYR A 4 -8.89 5.72 1.08
N LEU A 5 -8.89 6.59 0.09
CA LEU A 5 -8.84 6.17 -1.31
C LEU A 5 -7.37 6.15 -1.73
N LEU A 6 -6.89 4.98 -2.10
CA LEU A 6 -5.52 4.83 -2.60
C LEU A 6 -5.56 4.79 -4.12
N GLU A 7 -4.80 5.69 -4.74
CA GLU A 7 -4.61 5.71 -6.19
C GLU A 7 -3.17 5.33 -6.46
N TYR A 8 -2.96 4.42 -7.39
CA TYR A 8 -1.62 3.92 -7.69
C TYR A 8 -1.56 3.35 -9.09
N LEU A 9 -0.35 3.08 -9.54
CA LEU A 9 -0.13 2.33 -10.78
C LEU A 9 0.33 0.93 -10.41
N PHE A 10 -0.26 -0.08 -11.02
CA PHE A 10 0.19 -1.46 -10.88
C PHE A 10 0.63 -1.95 -12.25
N ASN A 11 1.95 -2.15 -12.40
CA ASN A 11 2.58 -2.48 -13.70
C ASN A 11 2.19 -1.48 -14.79
N GLY A 12 2.11 -0.19 -14.41
CA GLY A 12 1.78 0.88 -15.33
C GLY A 12 0.29 1.10 -15.54
N GLU A 13 -0.57 0.30 -14.94
CA GLU A 13 -2.02 0.45 -15.07
C GLU A 13 -2.59 1.23 -13.88
N PRO A 14 -3.38 2.28 -14.13
CA PRO A 14 -4.02 3.03 -13.04
C PRO A 14 -5.01 2.15 -12.29
N ARG A 15 -4.92 2.17 -10.97
CA ARG A 15 -5.84 1.44 -10.12
C ARG A 15 -6.20 2.27 -8.91
N THR A 16 -7.35 1.97 -8.32
CA THR A 16 -7.77 2.59 -7.07
C THR A 16 -8.30 1.53 -6.14
N HIS A 17 -8.21 1.81 -4.84
CA HIS A 17 -8.77 0.93 -3.83
C HIS A 17 -9.15 1.75 -2.61
N LEU A 18 -10.31 1.45 -2.04
CA LEU A 18 -10.80 2.14 -0.85
C LEU A 18 -10.56 1.26 0.37
N PHE A 19 -9.85 1.80 1.35
CA PHE A 19 -9.62 1.13 2.64
C PHE A 19 -10.39 1.85 3.73
N GLU A 20 -10.94 1.07 4.66
CA GLU A 20 -11.53 1.61 5.88
C GLU A 20 -10.65 1.19 7.04
N LEU A 21 -10.09 2.17 7.74
CA LEU A 21 -9.14 1.93 8.82
C LEU A 21 -9.53 2.73 10.05
N LYS A 22 -9.14 2.25 11.21
CA LYS A 22 -9.42 2.96 12.46
C LYS A 22 -8.46 4.11 12.71
N GLN A 23 -7.31 4.10 12.08
CA GLN A 23 -6.30 5.13 12.31
C GLN A 23 -6.66 6.44 11.62
N ALA A 24 -6.32 7.56 12.28
CA ALA A 24 -6.66 8.89 11.79
C ALA A 24 -5.75 9.36 10.66
N GLN A 25 -4.61 8.71 10.46
CA GLN A 25 -3.66 9.06 9.42
C GLN A 25 -3.16 7.79 8.73
N LEU A 26 -2.86 7.91 7.45
CA LEU A 26 -2.31 6.80 6.69
C LEU A 26 -1.05 7.28 5.96
N PRO A 27 0.13 7.11 6.56
CA PRO A 27 1.38 7.44 5.89
C PRO A 27 1.57 6.64 4.62
N LEU A 28 2.33 7.18 3.68
CA LEU A 28 2.51 6.57 2.37
C LEU A 28 3.08 5.14 2.46
N HIS A 29 4.04 4.91 3.36
CA HIS A 29 4.62 3.57 3.51
C HIS A 29 3.60 2.56 4.06
N GLU A 30 2.68 2.99 4.92
CA GLU A 30 1.63 2.09 5.39
C GLU A 30 0.62 1.81 4.29
N ALA A 31 0.31 2.80 3.45
CA ALA A 31 -0.53 2.59 2.29
C ALA A 31 0.12 1.56 1.35
N ALA A 32 1.42 1.69 1.11
CA ALA A 32 2.16 0.72 0.31
C ALA A 32 2.09 -0.68 0.90
N MET A 33 2.19 -0.80 2.23
CA MET A 33 2.09 -2.09 2.91
C MET A 33 0.72 -2.72 2.70
N HIS A 34 -0.35 -1.93 2.80
CA HIS A 34 -1.71 -2.43 2.55
C HIS A 34 -1.86 -2.93 1.12
N LEU A 35 -1.29 -2.20 0.16
CA LEU A 35 -1.34 -2.61 -1.24
C LEU A 35 -0.53 -3.89 -1.49
N LEU A 36 0.62 -4.02 -0.84
CA LEU A 36 1.40 -5.25 -0.93
C LEU A 36 0.60 -6.44 -0.39
N GLN A 37 -0.09 -6.27 0.72
CA GLN A 37 -0.94 -7.32 1.25
C GLN A 37 -2.11 -7.64 0.33
N LEU A 38 -2.72 -6.62 -0.26
CA LEU A 38 -3.85 -6.81 -1.16
C LEU A 38 -3.48 -7.64 -2.38
N HIS A 39 -2.31 -7.38 -2.96
CA HIS A 39 -1.90 -8.03 -4.21
C HIS A 39 -1.07 -9.29 -4.00
N PHE A 40 -0.34 -9.39 -2.89
CA PHE A 40 0.66 -10.46 -2.70
C PHE A 40 0.58 -11.15 -1.34
N GLY A 41 -0.44 -10.88 -0.55
CA GLY A 41 -0.49 -11.32 0.85
C GLY A 41 -1.06 -12.71 1.08
N ASP A 42 -1.08 -13.58 0.10
CA ASP A 42 -1.72 -14.89 0.19
C ASP A 42 -0.79 -16.02 0.66
N GLY A 43 0.24 -15.70 1.36
CA GLY A 43 1.14 -16.68 1.96
C GLY A 43 2.17 -17.28 1.01
N GLU A 44 1.79 -17.61 -0.21
CA GLU A 44 2.74 -18.13 -1.20
C GLU A 44 3.74 -17.07 -1.64
N ASN A 45 3.35 -15.82 -1.52
CA ASN A 45 4.18 -14.69 -1.92
C ASN A 45 4.80 -13.97 -0.72
N SER A 46 4.94 -14.67 0.41
CA SER A 46 5.45 -14.05 1.64
C SER A 46 6.86 -13.47 1.49
N LEU A 47 7.65 -13.98 0.54
CA LEU A 47 9.00 -13.46 0.29
C LEU A 47 8.98 -12.06 -0.33
N ILE A 48 7.85 -11.65 -0.88
CA ILE A 48 7.69 -10.33 -1.48
C ILE A 48 7.38 -9.29 -0.40
N MET A 49 6.76 -9.72 0.71
CA MET A 49 6.36 -8.82 1.77
C MET A 49 7.56 -8.32 2.56
N PRO A 50 7.60 -7.02 2.91
CA PRO A 50 8.64 -6.50 3.81
C PRO A 50 8.58 -7.16 5.17
N THR A 51 9.72 -7.24 5.84
CA THR A 51 9.78 -7.75 7.20
C THR A 51 9.19 -6.73 8.18
N ALA A 52 8.90 -7.17 9.41
CA ALA A 52 8.38 -6.27 10.44
C ALA A 52 9.34 -5.13 10.78
N ASP A 53 10.64 -5.34 10.54
CA ASP A 53 11.67 -4.33 10.82
C ASP A 53 11.96 -3.42 9.63
N ALA A 54 11.22 -3.56 8.55
CA ALA A 54 11.47 -2.77 7.35
C ALA A 54 11.24 -1.29 7.60
N THR A 55 12.16 -0.46 7.11
CA THR A 55 12.00 0.99 7.19
C THR A 55 10.94 1.45 6.19
N PRO A 56 10.36 2.66 6.37
CA PRO A 56 9.43 3.19 5.37
C PRO A 56 10.02 3.20 3.96
N GLU A 57 11.30 3.55 3.81
CA GLU A 57 11.95 3.56 2.51
C GLU A 57 12.05 2.16 1.90
N GLN A 58 12.32 1.15 2.73
CA GLN A 58 12.40 -0.23 2.26
C GLN A 58 11.02 -0.73 1.80
N ILE A 59 9.97 -0.35 2.50
CA ILE A 59 8.61 -0.74 2.14
C ILE A 59 8.23 -0.13 0.78
N LEU A 60 8.52 1.15 0.59
CA LEU A 60 8.22 1.84 -0.66
C LEU A 60 9.04 1.28 -1.81
N GLU A 61 10.31 0.98 -1.55
CA GLU A 61 11.18 0.37 -2.57
C GLU A 61 10.66 -1.02 -2.97
N GLN A 62 10.24 -1.82 -1.99
CA GLN A 62 9.68 -3.14 -2.27
C GLN A 62 8.41 -3.02 -3.12
N ALA A 63 7.56 -2.05 -2.82
CA ALA A 63 6.36 -1.82 -3.61
C ALA A 63 6.71 -1.50 -5.06
N GLU A 64 7.71 -0.63 -5.28
CA GLU A 64 8.15 -0.30 -6.64
C GLU A 64 8.66 -1.53 -7.38
N ARG A 65 9.40 -2.40 -6.70
CA ARG A 65 9.96 -3.61 -7.33
C ARG A 65 8.89 -4.55 -7.85
N VAL A 66 7.74 -4.58 -7.20
CA VAL A 66 6.65 -5.46 -7.63
C VAL A 66 5.62 -4.73 -8.50
N GLY A 67 5.92 -3.50 -8.90
CA GLY A 67 5.10 -2.77 -9.86
C GLY A 67 4.12 -1.79 -9.25
N LEU A 68 4.12 -1.59 -7.94
CA LEU A 68 3.24 -0.62 -7.27
C LEU A 68 3.96 0.72 -7.21
N THR A 69 3.55 1.67 -8.06
CA THR A 69 4.20 2.98 -8.16
C THR A 69 3.17 4.10 -8.08
N ARG A 70 3.66 5.31 -7.88
CA ARG A 70 2.85 6.54 -7.84
C ARG A 70 1.67 6.41 -6.88
N ILE A 71 1.92 5.88 -5.71
CA ILE A 71 0.90 5.67 -4.69
C ILE A 71 0.50 7.03 -4.11
N LYS A 72 -0.81 7.30 -4.09
CA LYS A 72 -1.37 8.50 -3.48
C LYS A 72 -2.46 8.11 -2.50
N VAL A 73 -2.51 8.82 -1.39
CA VAL A 73 -3.53 8.59 -0.36
C VAL A 73 -4.44 9.81 -0.31
N ALA A 74 -5.73 9.58 -0.45
CA ALA A 74 -6.73 10.63 -0.32
C ALA A 74 -7.66 10.26 0.84
N ASP A 75 -7.72 11.12 1.87
CA ASP A 75 -8.61 10.91 3.00
C ASP A 75 -10.03 11.26 2.59
N GLN A 76 -10.91 10.26 2.59
CA GLN A 76 -12.31 10.43 2.21
C GLN A 76 -13.21 10.68 3.42
N SER A 77 -12.67 10.63 4.62
CA SER A 77 -13.42 10.95 5.84
C SER A 77 -13.62 12.44 5.95
N SER A 78 -14.79 12.86 6.23
CA SER A 78 -15.10 14.27 6.40
C SER A 78 -15.55 14.58 7.81
#